data_eece1a0cf8bb34cd454f7f6a838003ca
#
_entry.id   eece1a0cf8bb34cd454f7f6a838003ca
#
_cell.length_a   1.000
_cell.length_b   1.000
_cell.length_c   1.000
_cell.angle_alpha   90.00
_cell.angle_beta   90.00
_cell.angle_gamma   90.00
#
_symmetry.space_group_name_H-M   'P 1'
#
loop_
_entity.id
_entity.type
_entity.pdbx_description
1 polymer ?
#
loop_
_entity_poly.entity_id
_entity_poly.type
_entity_poly.pdbx_seq_one_letter_code
_entity_poly.pdbx_strand_id
1 'polypeptide(L)'
;SEEVVEKPDRGRGPHGELPKMIIQSPAYNCFFSTAKNNLCELSINKLIYDTEGDQATWYIDFEDLERRAADPMAKVLLFCNPHNPCGRVWPREDLERVADICRRNGVIVISDEIHCELEMPGYHFTPMASISQVAQDNTVTMNSPSKSFNIAGLGISNIITNNPDWKKIIDRVININELCEVNPFGVLALQAAYNEGEPWLKELNEYLYGNYRALLSFFEENLPEFPVSKLEGTYLVWVDVS
;
A
#
# COMPACT_ATOMS: atom_id res chain seq x y z
N SER A 1 -25.42 11.43 36.05
CA SER A 1 -24.91 10.09 35.78
C SER A 1 -24.06 10.18 34.54
N GLU A 2 -22.72 10.04 34.69
CA GLU A 2 -21.79 9.91 33.57
C GLU A 2 -22.12 8.60 32.87
N GLU A 3 -22.64 8.68 31.66
CA GLU A 3 -22.70 7.53 30.76
C GLU A 3 -21.25 7.10 30.49
N VAL A 4 -20.85 5.99 31.07
CA VAL A 4 -19.62 5.29 30.71
C VAL A 4 -19.79 4.85 29.25
N VAL A 5 -19.25 5.63 28.35
CA VAL A 5 -19.16 5.22 26.95
C VAL A 5 -18.26 3.98 26.96
N GLU A 6 -18.86 2.79 26.84
CA GLU A 6 -18.12 1.55 26.66
C GLU A 6 -17.16 1.75 25.47
N LYS A 7 -15.87 1.65 25.77
CA LYS A 7 -14.86 1.67 24.70
C LYS A 7 -15.19 0.48 23.78
N PRO A 8 -15.35 0.72 22.47
CA PRO A 8 -15.67 -0.35 21.54
C PRO A 8 -14.69 -1.51 21.73
N ASP A 9 -15.22 -2.73 21.74
CA ASP A 9 -14.39 -3.93 21.68
C ASP A 9 -13.49 -3.81 20.45
N ARG A 10 -12.19 -3.62 20.68
CA ARG A 10 -11.21 -3.35 19.61
C ARG A 10 -10.79 -4.65 18.93
N GLY A 11 -11.68 -5.64 18.85
CA GLY A 11 -11.41 -6.93 18.22
C GLY A 11 -10.40 -7.78 19.01
N ARG A 12 -10.35 -7.60 20.34
CA ARG A 12 -9.54 -8.43 21.21
C ARG A 12 -10.06 -9.85 21.21
N GLY A 13 -9.13 -10.80 21.29
CA GLY A 13 -9.44 -12.20 21.46
C GLY A 13 -10.05 -12.50 22.84
N PRO A 14 -10.58 -13.73 23.05
CA PRO A 14 -11.28 -14.13 24.26
C PRO A 14 -10.44 -14.05 25.54
N HIS A 15 -9.13 -13.99 25.43
CA HIS A 15 -8.19 -13.84 26.58
C HIS A 15 -7.49 -12.48 26.58
N GLY A 16 -8.00 -11.52 25.81
CA GLY A 16 -7.46 -10.16 25.73
C GLY A 16 -6.34 -9.95 24.72
N GLU A 17 -6.09 -10.95 23.84
CA GLU A 17 -5.09 -10.84 22.76
C GLU A 17 -5.42 -9.66 21.85
N LEU A 18 -4.39 -8.97 21.40
CA LEU A 18 -4.54 -7.87 20.47
C LEU A 18 -4.79 -8.37 19.04
N PRO A 19 -5.62 -7.64 18.26
CA PRO A 19 -5.73 -7.92 16.84
C PRO A 19 -4.38 -7.73 16.15
N LYS A 20 -4.09 -8.56 15.15
CA LYS A 20 -2.85 -8.49 14.38
C LYS A 20 -3.08 -7.80 13.04
N MET A 21 -2.11 -6.95 12.68
CA MET A 21 -2.00 -6.33 11.37
C MET A 21 -0.83 -6.95 10.64
N ILE A 22 -1.10 -7.56 9.48
CA ILE A 22 -0.07 -8.10 8.60
C ILE A 22 0.52 -6.96 7.78
N ILE A 23 1.85 -6.89 7.72
CA ILE A 23 2.60 -5.91 6.93
C ILE A 23 3.70 -6.64 6.18
N GLN A 24 3.86 -6.33 4.89
CA GLN A 24 4.95 -6.86 4.07
C GLN A 24 6.20 -6.00 4.22
N SER A 25 7.30 -6.57 4.70
CA SER A 25 8.56 -5.86 4.97
C SER A 25 9.63 -6.23 3.93
N PRO A 26 10.47 -5.25 3.48
CA PRO A 26 10.52 -3.85 3.91
C PRO A 26 9.26 -3.08 3.52
N ALA A 27 8.89 -2.08 4.33
CA ALA A 27 7.66 -1.31 4.11
C ALA A 27 7.85 0.16 4.49
N TYR A 28 6.94 0.99 4.05
CA TYR A 28 6.83 2.38 4.50
C TYR A 28 6.70 2.42 6.03
N ASN A 29 7.55 3.24 6.67
CA ASN A 29 7.67 3.23 8.13
C ASN A 29 6.37 3.56 8.87
N CYS A 30 5.48 4.36 8.27
CA CYS A 30 4.19 4.70 8.88
C CYS A 30 3.26 3.48 9.03
N PHE A 31 3.46 2.40 8.29
CA PHE A 31 2.69 1.17 8.46
C PHE A 31 2.92 0.57 9.86
N PHE A 32 4.16 0.57 10.31
CA PHE A 32 4.51 0.09 11.66
C PHE A 32 3.93 0.96 12.77
N SER A 33 4.00 2.28 12.61
CA SER A 33 3.39 3.20 13.57
C SER A 33 1.87 3.14 13.54
N THR A 34 1.25 2.89 12.39
CA THR A 34 -0.21 2.70 12.25
C THR A 34 -0.66 1.50 13.08
N ALA A 35 0.01 0.36 12.99
CA ALA A 35 -0.31 -0.81 13.82
C ALA A 35 -0.20 -0.49 15.31
N LYS A 36 0.92 0.10 15.72
CA LYS A 36 1.16 0.49 17.13
C LYS A 36 0.11 1.46 17.67
N ASN A 37 -0.20 2.51 16.90
CA ASN A 37 -1.14 3.55 17.33
C ASN A 37 -2.58 3.04 17.42
N ASN A 38 -2.92 2.00 16.66
CA ASN A 38 -4.22 1.34 16.70
C ASN A 38 -4.26 0.11 17.63
N LEU A 39 -3.24 -0.08 18.47
CA LEU A 39 -3.15 -1.20 19.41
C LEU A 39 -3.25 -2.56 18.71
N CYS A 40 -2.66 -2.68 17.52
CA CYS A 40 -2.51 -3.93 16.81
C CYS A 40 -1.12 -4.50 17.03
N GLU A 41 -1.03 -5.81 17.17
CA GLU A 41 0.24 -6.53 17.11
C GLU A 41 0.70 -6.65 15.66
N LEU A 42 2.00 -6.47 15.43
CA LEU A 42 2.60 -6.61 14.10
C LEU A 42 2.80 -8.08 13.74
N SER A 43 2.32 -8.45 12.56
CA SER A 43 2.59 -9.75 11.93
C SER A 43 3.35 -9.51 10.63
N ILE A 44 4.67 -9.71 10.64
CA ILE A 44 5.54 -9.31 9.54
C ILE A 44 5.69 -10.44 8.52
N ASN A 45 5.12 -10.26 7.34
CA ASN A 45 5.40 -11.08 6.15
C ASN A 45 6.62 -10.49 5.43
N LYS A 46 7.78 -11.11 5.58
CA LYS A 46 9.00 -10.64 4.92
C LYS A 46 8.94 -10.96 3.44
N LEU A 47 9.17 -9.96 2.60
CA LEU A 47 9.37 -10.17 1.18
C LEU A 47 10.67 -10.93 0.94
N ILE A 48 10.68 -11.76 -0.10
CA ILE A 48 11.87 -12.47 -0.57
C ILE A 48 12.65 -11.53 -1.50
N TYR A 49 13.90 -11.27 -1.16
CA TYR A 49 14.82 -10.53 -2.02
C TYR A 49 15.60 -11.53 -2.85
N ASP A 50 15.42 -11.47 -4.16
CA ASP A 50 16.05 -12.37 -5.12
C ASP A 50 17.09 -11.60 -5.93
N THR A 51 18.31 -12.11 -5.92
CA THR A 51 19.49 -11.58 -6.65
C THR A 51 20.02 -12.55 -7.70
N GLU A 52 19.37 -13.69 -7.91
CA GLU A 52 19.84 -14.73 -8.83
C GLU A 52 19.43 -14.45 -10.30
N GLY A 53 18.47 -13.55 -10.53
CA GLY A 53 18.02 -13.15 -11.85
C GLY A 53 18.93 -12.11 -12.52
N ASP A 54 18.53 -11.64 -13.72
CA ASP A 54 19.25 -10.60 -14.47
C ASP A 54 19.37 -9.29 -13.69
N GLN A 55 18.43 -9.04 -12.77
CA GLN A 55 18.41 -7.90 -11.88
C GLN A 55 17.69 -8.25 -10.58
N ALA A 56 18.23 -7.77 -9.46
CA ALA A 56 17.65 -7.98 -8.15
C ALA A 56 16.18 -7.52 -8.07
N THR A 57 15.32 -8.32 -7.46
CA THR A 57 13.89 -8.03 -7.36
C THR A 57 13.28 -8.61 -6.09
N TRP A 58 12.01 -8.33 -5.85
CA TRP A 58 11.30 -8.71 -4.65
C TRP A 58 10.07 -9.56 -4.97
N TYR A 59 9.78 -10.55 -4.12
CA TYR A 59 8.61 -11.42 -4.24
C TYR A 59 7.87 -11.54 -2.92
N ILE A 60 6.57 -11.83 -3.00
CA ILE A 60 5.77 -12.15 -1.82
C ILE A 60 6.07 -13.58 -1.38
N ASP A 61 6.42 -13.76 -0.09
CA ASP A 61 6.44 -15.09 0.53
C ASP A 61 4.99 -15.49 0.85
N PHE A 62 4.39 -16.21 -0.08
CA PHE A 62 3.00 -16.63 0.03
C PHE A 62 2.78 -17.72 1.07
N GLU A 63 3.76 -18.56 1.35
CA GLU A 63 3.65 -19.59 2.40
C GLU A 63 3.62 -18.94 3.78
N ASP A 64 4.47 -17.95 3.99
CA ASP A 64 4.47 -17.17 5.22
C ASP A 64 3.21 -16.30 5.33
N LEU A 65 2.74 -15.70 4.22
CA LEU A 65 1.49 -14.92 4.20
C LEU A 65 0.29 -15.78 4.60
N GLU A 66 0.15 -16.98 4.04
CA GLU A 66 -0.91 -17.95 4.38
C GLU A 66 -0.88 -18.29 5.87
N ARG A 67 0.31 -18.63 6.40
CA ARG A 67 0.49 -18.96 7.81
C ARG A 67 0.08 -17.80 8.73
N ARG A 68 0.41 -16.56 8.35
CA ARG A 68 0.04 -15.37 9.13
C ARG A 68 -1.43 -15.05 9.05
N ALA A 69 -2.02 -15.18 7.88
CA ALA A 69 -3.44 -14.96 7.67
C ALA A 69 -4.30 -16.00 8.41
N ALA A 70 -3.82 -17.23 8.54
CA ALA A 70 -4.51 -18.29 9.28
C ALA A 70 -4.56 -18.08 10.80
N ASP A 71 -3.80 -17.10 11.35
CA ASP A 71 -3.91 -16.74 12.77
C ASP A 71 -5.28 -16.11 13.03
N PRO A 72 -6.08 -16.62 13.98
CA PRO A 72 -7.41 -16.08 14.28
C PRO A 72 -7.42 -14.61 14.69
N MET A 73 -6.27 -14.11 15.15
CA MET A 73 -6.11 -12.70 15.53
C MET A 73 -5.68 -11.82 14.35
N ALA A 74 -5.31 -12.35 13.21
CA ALA A 74 -5.05 -11.60 12.00
C ALA A 74 -6.35 -10.99 11.46
N LYS A 75 -6.44 -9.66 11.44
CA LYS A 75 -7.67 -8.95 11.02
C LYS A 75 -7.48 -8.14 9.76
N VAL A 76 -6.29 -7.63 9.54
CA VAL A 76 -6.00 -6.71 8.44
C VAL A 76 -4.66 -7.05 7.82
N LEU A 77 -4.59 -7.04 6.49
CA LEU A 77 -3.37 -6.91 5.72
C LEU A 77 -3.29 -5.45 5.23
N LEU A 78 -2.26 -4.72 5.64
CA LEU A 78 -1.93 -3.41 5.07
C LEU A 78 -0.98 -3.64 3.90
N PHE A 79 -1.54 -3.58 2.71
CA PHE A 79 -0.92 -3.95 1.44
C PHE A 79 -0.53 -2.70 0.65
N CYS A 80 0.64 -2.68 0.04
CA CYS A 80 1.12 -1.56 -0.77
C CYS A 80 1.30 -1.98 -2.23
N ASN A 81 0.65 -1.28 -3.16
CA ASN A 81 0.76 -1.55 -4.59
C ASN A 81 0.57 -0.26 -5.42
N PRO A 82 1.55 0.22 -6.15
CA PRO A 82 2.97 -0.20 -6.20
C PRO A 82 3.67 -0.14 -4.84
N HIS A 83 4.62 -1.05 -4.60
CA HIS A 83 5.19 -1.26 -3.28
C HIS A 83 6.35 -0.32 -2.95
N ASN A 84 6.16 0.48 -1.92
CA ASN A 84 7.18 1.32 -1.30
C ASN A 84 7.82 0.57 -0.10
N PRO A 85 9.16 0.35 -0.06
CA PRO A 85 10.20 1.01 -0.86
C PRO A 85 10.76 0.16 -2.02
N CYS A 86 10.24 -1.02 -2.28
CA CYS A 86 10.84 -2.01 -3.18
C CYS A 86 10.68 -1.66 -4.67
N GLY A 87 9.81 -0.72 -5.03
CA GLY A 87 9.57 -0.35 -6.42
C GLY A 87 8.83 -1.40 -7.26
N ARG A 88 8.15 -2.38 -6.60
CA ARG A 88 7.40 -3.43 -7.27
C ARG A 88 6.01 -2.97 -7.69
N VAL A 89 5.58 -3.37 -8.88
CA VAL A 89 4.19 -3.40 -9.31
C VAL A 89 3.75 -4.87 -9.30
N TRP A 90 2.89 -5.24 -8.36
CA TRP A 90 2.52 -6.63 -8.21
C TRP A 90 1.71 -7.12 -9.42
N PRO A 91 2.10 -8.23 -10.04
CA PRO A 91 1.36 -8.80 -11.16
C PRO A 91 -0.01 -9.28 -10.71
N ARG A 92 -0.95 -9.36 -11.65
CA ARG A 92 -2.35 -9.74 -11.39
C ARG A 92 -2.47 -11.06 -10.63
N GLU A 93 -1.64 -12.04 -10.99
CA GLU A 93 -1.63 -13.36 -10.38
C GLU A 93 -1.29 -13.30 -8.88
N ASP A 94 -0.35 -12.43 -8.50
CA ASP A 94 0.02 -12.22 -7.10
C ASP A 94 -1.12 -11.55 -6.33
N LEU A 95 -1.77 -10.57 -6.95
CA LEU A 95 -2.92 -9.90 -6.34
C LEU A 95 -4.10 -10.88 -6.13
N GLU A 96 -4.35 -11.76 -7.10
CA GLU A 96 -5.38 -12.81 -6.99
C GLU A 96 -5.08 -13.77 -5.83
N ARG A 97 -3.82 -14.18 -5.65
CA ARG A 97 -3.39 -15.02 -4.53
C ARG A 97 -3.54 -14.30 -3.18
N VAL A 98 -3.13 -13.04 -3.09
CA VAL A 98 -3.30 -12.22 -1.87
C VAL A 98 -4.78 -12.10 -1.52
N ALA A 99 -5.64 -11.79 -2.50
CA ALA A 99 -7.08 -11.64 -2.29
C ALA A 99 -7.71 -12.96 -1.78
N ASP A 100 -7.34 -14.09 -2.39
CA ASP A 100 -7.84 -15.41 -2.00
C ASP A 100 -7.40 -15.80 -0.58
N ILE A 101 -6.12 -15.64 -0.26
CA ILE A 101 -5.58 -15.92 1.09
C ILE A 101 -6.31 -15.08 2.14
N CYS A 102 -6.42 -13.78 1.92
CA CYS A 102 -7.06 -12.87 2.86
C CYS A 102 -8.55 -13.22 3.03
N ARG A 103 -9.26 -13.46 1.92
CA ARG A 103 -10.68 -13.78 1.95
C ARG A 103 -10.98 -15.09 2.69
N ARG A 104 -10.21 -16.15 2.44
CA ARG A 104 -10.40 -17.46 3.09
C ARG A 104 -10.21 -17.40 4.60
N ASN A 105 -9.30 -16.56 5.04
CA ASN A 105 -8.91 -16.41 6.44
C ASN A 105 -9.64 -15.25 7.16
N GLY A 106 -10.58 -14.55 6.50
CA GLY A 106 -11.32 -13.44 7.10
C GLY A 106 -10.48 -12.20 7.39
N VAL A 107 -9.38 -12.01 6.65
CA VAL A 107 -8.48 -10.85 6.75
C VAL A 107 -8.93 -9.79 5.75
N ILE A 108 -9.15 -8.56 6.23
CA ILE A 108 -9.50 -7.41 5.39
C ILE A 108 -8.22 -6.87 4.73
N VAL A 109 -8.28 -6.55 3.43
CA VAL A 109 -7.18 -5.89 2.73
C VAL A 109 -7.38 -4.37 2.78
N ILE A 110 -6.43 -3.64 3.34
CA ILE A 110 -6.32 -2.19 3.16
C ILE A 110 -5.21 -1.99 2.11
N SER A 111 -5.62 -1.62 0.89
CA SER A 111 -4.71 -1.43 -0.23
C SER A 111 -4.27 0.03 -0.31
N ASP A 112 -3.01 0.29 0.02
CA ASP A 112 -2.38 1.58 -0.20
C ASP A 112 -1.88 1.66 -1.65
N GLU A 113 -2.62 2.41 -2.47
CA GLU A 113 -2.39 2.58 -3.90
C GLU A 113 -1.92 4.01 -4.23
N ILE A 114 -1.27 4.68 -3.28
CA ILE A 114 -0.84 6.08 -3.42
C ILE A 114 0.17 6.31 -4.56
N HIS A 115 0.82 5.25 -5.03
CA HIS A 115 1.79 5.29 -6.13
C HIS A 115 1.21 4.76 -7.45
N CYS A 116 -0.10 4.55 -7.56
CA CYS A 116 -0.74 3.85 -8.66
C CYS A 116 -0.50 4.46 -10.06
N GLU A 117 -0.28 5.77 -10.16
CA GLU A 117 0.01 6.43 -11.43
C GLU A 117 1.51 6.47 -11.79
N LEU A 118 2.39 6.03 -10.88
CA LEU A 118 3.84 6.04 -11.09
C LEU A 118 4.31 4.67 -11.60
N GLU A 119 4.14 4.46 -12.89
CA GLU A 119 4.48 3.21 -13.59
C GLU A 119 5.72 3.40 -14.47
N MET A 120 6.63 2.41 -14.43
CA MET A 120 7.75 2.37 -15.35
C MET A 120 7.35 1.72 -16.68
N PRO A 121 8.01 2.03 -17.81
CA PRO A 121 7.68 1.45 -19.10
C PRO A 121 7.65 -0.07 -19.09
N GLY A 122 6.55 -0.65 -19.58
CA GLY A 122 6.33 -2.10 -19.62
C GLY A 122 5.64 -2.69 -18.39
N TYR A 123 5.33 -1.88 -17.39
CA TYR A 123 4.57 -2.29 -16.20
C TYR A 123 3.24 -1.58 -16.13
N HIS A 124 2.23 -2.28 -15.66
CA HIS A 124 0.88 -1.74 -15.51
C HIS A 124 0.32 -2.07 -14.14
N PHE A 125 -0.05 -1.05 -13.42
CA PHE A 125 -0.72 -1.17 -12.15
C PHE A 125 -2.12 -1.77 -12.31
N THR A 126 -2.48 -2.68 -11.42
CA THR A 126 -3.82 -3.24 -11.33
C THR A 126 -4.38 -2.91 -9.95
N PRO A 127 -5.51 -2.18 -9.84
CA PRO A 127 -6.15 -1.92 -8.55
C PRO A 127 -6.58 -3.23 -7.88
N MET A 128 -6.28 -3.39 -6.59
CA MET A 128 -6.63 -4.60 -5.83
C MET A 128 -8.13 -4.92 -5.90
N ALA A 129 -8.97 -3.91 -5.77
CA ALA A 129 -10.42 -4.05 -5.83
C ALA A 129 -10.98 -4.37 -7.23
N SER A 130 -10.16 -4.29 -8.29
CA SER A 130 -10.61 -4.55 -9.67
C SER A 130 -10.45 -6.00 -10.12
N ILE A 131 -9.76 -6.83 -9.33
CA ILE A 131 -9.38 -8.19 -9.75
C ILE A 131 -10.60 -9.11 -9.86
N SER A 132 -11.52 -8.98 -8.89
CA SER A 132 -12.75 -9.78 -8.82
C SER A 132 -13.75 -9.12 -7.88
N GLN A 133 -15.03 -9.54 -7.95
CA GLN A 133 -16.05 -9.11 -6.98
C GLN A 133 -15.66 -9.43 -5.54
N VAL A 134 -15.06 -10.60 -5.33
CA VAL A 134 -14.59 -11.04 -4.00
C VAL A 134 -13.49 -10.12 -3.46
N ALA A 135 -12.54 -9.73 -4.30
CA ALA A 135 -11.51 -8.77 -3.91
C ALA A 135 -12.11 -7.39 -3.62
N GLN A 136 -13.03 -6.93 -4.47
CA GLN A 136 -13.73 -5.65 -4.29
C GLN A 136 -14.46 -5.58 -2.94
N ASP A 137 -15.17 -6.64 -2.56
CA ASP A 137 -15.96 -6.70 -1.33
C ASP A 137 -15.09 -6.84 -0.06
N ASN A 138 -13.81 -7.26 -0.22
CA ASN A 138 -12.87 -7.47 0.89
C ASN A 138 -11.74 -6.41 0.94
N THR A 139 -11.83 -5.35 0.12
CA THR A 139 -10.78 -4.32 0.04
C THR A 139 -11.30 -2.94 0.46
N VAL A 140 -10.46 -2.21 1.18
CA VAL A 140 -10.52 -0.77 1.33
C VAL A 140 -9.33 -0.18 0.60
N THR A 141 -9.57 0.57 -0.47
CA THR A 141 -8.52 1.23 -1.25
C THR A 141 -8.26 2.64 -0.72
N MET A 142 -6.99 2.98 -0.58
CA MET A 142 -6.53 4.32 -0.23
C MET A 142 -5.62 4.84 -1.33
N ASN A 143 -5.95 5.98 -1.92
CA ASN A 143 -5.10 6.65 -2.91
C ASN A 143 -5.12 8.17 -2.75
N SER A 144 -4.22 8.84 -3.48
CA SER A 144 -4.12 10.30 -3.46
C SER A 144 -3.28 10.76 -4.65
N PRO A 145 -3.59 11.91 -5.26
CA PRO A 145 -2.73 12.51 -6.28
C PRO A 145 -1.43 13.10 -5.71
N SER A 146 -1.24 13.04 -4.38
CA SER A 146 -0.14 13.72 -3.67
C SER A 146 1.25 13.27 -4.10
N LYS A 147 1.42 12.00 -4.46
CA LYS A 147 2.72 11.45 -4.90
C LYS A 147 2.94 11.71 -6.38
N SER A 148 1.96 11.37 -7.21
CA SER A 148 2.05 11.49 -8.66
C SER A 148 2.15 12.95 -9.13
N PHE A 149 1.48 13.87 -8.44
CA PHE A 149 1.43 15.28 -8.81
C PHE A 149 2.14 16.22 -7.84
N ASN A 150 2.93 15.67 -6.89
CA ASN A 150 3.72 16.43 -5.92
C ASN A 150 2.92 17.48 -5.11
N ILE A 151 1.70 17.13 -4.70
CA ILE A 151 0.79 18.01 -3.97
C ILE A 151 0.48 17.54 -2.55
N ALA A 152 1.42 16.82 -1.92
CA ALA A 152 1.24 16.28 -0.57
C ALA A 152 0.88 17.33 0.49
N GLY A 153 1.39 18.57 0.34
CA GLY A 153 1.10 19.67 1.25
C GLY A 153 -0.35 20.14 1.25
N LEU A 154 -1.17 19.72 0.29
CA LEU A 154 -2.58 20.07 0.20
C LEU A 154 -3.48 19.14 1.02
N GLY A 155 -2.95 18.00 1.52
CA GLY A 155 -3.64 17.14 2.49
C GLY A 155 -4.94 16.55 1.96
N ILE A 156 -4.95 16.01 0.73
CA ILE A 156 -6.12 15.38 0.12
C ILE A 156 -5.85 13.91 -0.21
N SER A 157 -6.82 13.04 0.11
CA SER A 157 -6.77 11.61 -0.24
C SER A 157 -8.17 11.03 -0.38
N ASN A 158 -8.26 9.84 -0.97
CA ASN A 158 -9.51 9.12 -1.15
C ASN A 158 -9.46 7.79 -0.39
N ILE A 159 -10.59 7.43 0.24
CA ILE A 159 -10.85 6.12 0.82
C ILE A 159 -12.04 5.53 0.07
N ILE A 160 -11.84 4.37 -0.55
CA ILE A 160 -12.82 3.76 -1.44
C ILE A 160 -13.15 2.35 -0.92
N THR A 161 -14.42 2.05 -0.74
CA THR A 161 -14.90 0.72 -0.41
C THR A 161 -16.30 0.50 -0.95
N ASN A 162 -16.59 -0.72 -1.40
CA ASN A 162 -17.93 -1.15 -1.82
C ASN A 162 -18.80 -1.61 -0.64
N ASN A 163 -18.20 -1.83 0.54
CA ASN A 163 -18.91 -2.30 1.71
C ASN A 163 -19.59 -1.13 2.44
N PRO A 164 -20.94 -1.06 2.46
CA PRO A 164 -21.66 0.08 3.07
C PRO A 164 -21.48 0.15 4.59
N ASP A 165 -21.24 -0.96 5.27
CA ASP A 165 -21.05 -0.96 6.71
C ASP A 165 -19.63 -0.46 7.07
N TRP A 166 -18.62 -0.84 6.31
CA TRP A 166 -17.27 -0.28 6.46
C TRP A 166 -17.27 1.22 6.14
N LYS A 167 -17.99 1.64 5.11
CA LYS A 167 -18.15 3.08 4.81
C LYS A 167 -18.70 3.84 6.00
N LYS A 168 -19.77 3.36 6.63
CA LYS A 168 -20.36 3.99 7.84
C LYS A 168 -19.34 4.09 8.99
N ILE A 169 -18.55 3.02 9.20
CA ILE A 169 -17.51 2.99 10.26
C ILE A 169 -16.43 4.02 9.95
N ILE A 170 -15.94 4.07 8.70
CA ILE A 170 -14.92 5.02 8.25
C ILE A 170 -15.44 6.46 8.40
N ASP A 171 -16.62 6.76 7.88
CA ASP A 171 -17.25 8.08 7.99
C ASP A 171 -17.39 8.50 9.47
N ARG A 172 -17.77 7.57 10.35
CA ARG A 172 -17.85 7.85 11.79
C ARG A 172 -16.49 8.19 12.40
N VAL A 173 -15.45 7.43 12.06
CA VAL A 173 -14.08 7.67 12.58
C VAL A 173 -13.55 9.02 12.08
N ILE A 174 -13.77 9.37 10.82
CA ILE A 174 -13.42 10.67 10.26
C ILE A 174 -14.11 11.80 11.03
N ASN A 175 -15.43 11.68 11.23
CA ASN A 175 -16.21 12.72 11.92
C ASN A 175 -15.87 12.85 13.41
N ILE A 176 -15.67 11.76 14.15
CA ILE A 176 -15.27 11.82 15.57
C ILE A 176 -13.92 12.53 15.76
N ASN A 177 -13.02 12.41 14.78
CA ASN A 177 -11.71 13.06 14.83
C ASN A 177 -11.69 14.44 14.17
N GLU A 178 -12.85 15.00 13.79
CA GLU A 178 -12.99 16.29 13.12
C GLU A 178 -12.12 16.42 11.85
N LEU A 179 -11.99 15.31 11.09
CA LEU A 179 -11.21 15.24 9.85
C LEU A 179 -12.10 15.34 8.60
N CYS A 180 -13.39 15.67 8.78
CA CYS A 180 -14.34 15.74 7.67
C CYS A 180 -14.18 16.99 6.80
N GLU A 181 -13.52 18.04 7.32
CA GLU A 181 -13.25 19.27 6.59
C GLU A 181 -11.91 19.19 5.85
N VAL A 182 -11.98 18.93 4.54
CA VAL A 182 -10.79 18.87 3.69
C VAL A 182 -10.36 20.27 3.23
N ASN A 183 -9.06 20.42 2.96
CA ASN A 183 -8.52 21.64 2.39
C ASN A 183 -9.19 21.95 1.03
N PRO A 184 -9.88 23.10 0.86
CA PRO A 184 -10.57 23.43 -0.39
C PRO A 184 -9.64 23.49 -1.61
N PHE A 185 -8.39 23.92 -1.44
CA PHE A 185 -7.38 23.87 -2.51
C PHE A 185 -6.96 22.44 -2.84
N GLY A 186 -7.00 21.53 -1.87
CA GLY A 186 -6.77 20.10 -2.11
C GLY A 186 -7.81 19.49 -3.04
N VAL A 187 -9.09 19.85 -2.84
CA VAL A 187 -10.18 19.37 -3.71
C VAL A 187 -9.99 19.87 -5.14
N LEU A 188 -9.71 21.17 -5.33
CA LEU A 188 -9.47 21.74 -6.66
C LEU A 188 -8.24 21.11 -7.32
N ALA A 189 -7.15 20.92 -6.57
CA ALA A 189 -5.94 20.31 -7.08
C ALA A 189 -6.14 18.84 -7.48
N LEU A 190 -6.91 18.07 -6.70
CA LEU A 190 -7.27 16.71 -7.04
C LEU A 190 -8.07 16.65 -8.35
N GLN A 191 -9.06 17.53 -8.50
CA GLN A 191 -9.86 17.62 -9.73
C GLN A 191 -9.00 18.00 -10.94
N ALA A 192 -8.13 18.98 -10.81
CA ALA A 192 -7.21 19.40 -11.89
C ALA A 192 -6.23 18.27 -12.25
N ALA A 193 -5.64 17.62 -11.25
CA ALA A 193 -4.71 16.52 -11.44
C ALA A 193 -5.34 15.37 -12.24
N TYR A 194 -6.52 14.92 -11.84
CA TYR A 194 -7.16 13.76 -12.47
C TYR A 194 -7.89 14.09 -13.79
N ASN A 195 -8.34 15.32 -13.98
CA ASN A 195 -9.04 15.70 -15.23
C ASN A 195 -8.09 16.21 -16.32
N GLU A 196 -6.95 16.81 -15.94
CA GLU A 196 -6.10 17.56 -16.88
C GLU A 196 -4.62 17.16 -16.80
N GLY A 197 -4.22 16.40 -15.76
CA GLY A 197 -2.81 16.12 -15.45
C GLY A 197 -2.17 14.97 -16.24
N GLU A 198 -2.91 14.21 -17.04
CA GLU A 198 -2.39 13.02 -17.76
C GLU A 198 -1.14 13.33 -18.61
N PRO A 199 -1.09 14.42 -19.42
CA PRO A 199 0.10 14.70 -20.22
C PRO A 199 1.34 14.94 -19.37
N TRP A 200 1.19 15.69 -18.27
CA TRP A 200 2.27 15.96 -17.32
C TRP A 200 2.77 14.67 -16.63
N LEU A 201 1.84 13.82 -16.23
CA LEU A 201 2.14 12.53 -15.59
C LEU A 201 2.94 11.61 -16.54
N LYS A 202 2.58 11.57 -17.79
CA LYS A 202 3.32 10.81 -18.80
C LYS A 202 4.76 11.29 -18.94
N GLU A 203 4.98 12.60 -19.05
CA GLU A 203 6.32 13.19 -19.10
C GLU A 203 7.10 12.92 -17.80
N LEU A 204 6.43 12.98 -16.65
CA LEU A 204 7.05 12.65 -15.37
C LEU A 204 7.53 11.20 -15.32
N ASN A 205 6.71 10.24 -15.73
CA ASN A 205 7.08 8.82 -15.72
C ASN A 205 8.27 8.54 -16.65
N GLU A 206 8.31 9.16 -17.84
CA GLU A 206 9.45 9.09 -18.75
C GLU A 206 10.73 9.69 -18.12
N TYR A 207 10.61 10.82 -17.44
CA TYR A 207 11.72 11.47 -16.74
C TYR A 207 12.23 10.61 -15.57
N LEU A 208 11.35 10.07 -14.75
CA LEU A 208 11.71 9.18 -13.64
C LEU A 208 12.42 7.94 -14.13
N TYR A 209 11.93 7.34 -15.22
CA TYR A 209 12.60 6.19 -15.82
C TYR A 209 13.97 6.53 -16.36
N GLY A 210 14.15 7.71 -16.96
CA GLY A 210 15.46 8.23 -17.38
C GLY A 210 16.44 8.34 -16.22
N ASN A 211 15.98 8.88 -15.08
CA ASN A 211 16.78 8.99 -13.86
C ASN A 211 17.17 7.61 -13.31
N TYR A 212 16.22 6.67 -13.28
CA TYR A 212 16.48 5.29 -12.85
C TYR A 212 17.56 4.62 -13.72
N ARG A 213 17.46 4.75 -15.05
CA ARG A 213 18.46 4.19 -15.97
C ARG A 213 19.84 4.79 -15.77
N ALA A 214 19.92 6.11 -15.56
CA ALA A 214 21.19 6.77 -15.30
C ALA A 214 21.82 6.29 -13.98
N LEU A 215 21.00 6.11 -12.93
CA LEU A 215 21.45 5.56 -11.67
C LEU A 215 21.92 4.10 -11.84
N LEU A 216 21.15 3.27 -12.51
CA LEU A 216 21.48 1.86 -12.75
C LEU A 216 22.83 1.74 -13.48
N SER A 217 23.01 2.43 -14.63
CA SER A 217 24.29 2.46 -15.34
C SER A 217 25.45 2.92 -14.45
N PHE A 218 25.23 3.94 -13.63
CA PHE A 218 26.30 4.42 -12.74
C PHE A 218 26.74 3.33 -11.75
N PHE A 219 25.80 2.61 -11.13
CA PHE A 219 26.13 1.53 -10.19
C PHE A 219 26.78 0.35 -10.92
N GLU A 220 26.26 -0.07 -12.06
CA GLU A 220 26.85 -1.15 -12.87
C GLU A 220 28.29 -0.87 -13.29
N GLU A 221 28.60 0.37 -13.63
CA GLU A 221 29.94 0.77 -14.10
C GLU A 221 30.94 1.03 -12.97
N ASN A 222 30.48 1.59 -11.83
CA ASN A 222 31.36 2.13 -10.81
C ASN A 222 31.29 1.40 -9.47
N LEU A 223 30.17 0.75 -9.15
CA LEU A 223 29.88 0.12 -7.86
C LEU A 223 29.10 -1.20 -8.04
N PRO A 224 29.61 -2.15 -8.87
CA PRO A 224 28.89 -3.37 -9.23
C PRO A 224 28.63 -4.30 -8.03
N GLU A 225 29.34 -4.10 -6.91
CA GLU A 225 29.12 -4.83 -5.66
C GLU A 225 27.82 -4.44 -4.93
N PHE A 226 27.20 -3.32 -5.32
CA PHE A 226 25.93 -2.85 -4.73
C PHE A 226 24.78 -2.98 -5.74
N PRO A 227 24.08 -4.11 -5.76
CA PRO A 227 23.02 -4.33 -6.73
C PRO A 227 21.86 -3.36 -6.55
N VAL A 228 21.37 -2.85 -7.67
CA VAL A 228 20.19 -1.98 -7.74
C VAL A 228 18.98 -2.81 -8.09
N SER A 229 17.95 -2.76 -7.25
CA SER A 229 16.70 -3.49 -7.51
C SER A 229 15.96 -2.94 -8.72
N LYS A 230 15.26 -3.83 -9.40
CA LYS A 230 14.37 -3.51 -10.50
C LYS A 230 13.29 -2.55 -10.07
N LEU A 231 13.16 -1.44 -10.80
CA LEU A 231 12.11 -0.45 -10.56
C LEU A 231 10.99 -0.66 -11.58
N GLU A 232 9.82 -1.01 -11.09
CA GLU A 232 8.62 -1.26 -11.88
C GLU A 232 7.57 -0.15 -11.70
N GLY A 233 7.58 0.47 -10.53
CA GLY A 233 6.73 1.60 -10.18
C GLY A 233 7.29 2.40 -9.02
N THR A 234 6.62 3.45 -8.63
CA THR A 234 7.09 4.46 -7.67
C THR A 234 8.23 5.33 -8.23
N TYR A 235 8.84 6.16 -7.41
CA TYR A 235 10.09 6.91 -7.70
C TYR A 235 11.21 6.54 -6.72
N LEU A 236 11.09 5.39 -6.06
CA LEU A 236 12.02 4.93 -5.02
C LEU A 236 12.86 3.78 -5.56
N VAL A 237 14.16 3.95 -5.52
CA VAL A 237 15.12 2.93 -5.97
C VAL A 237 15.76 2.29 -4.74
N TRP A 238 15.75 0.97 -4.69
CA TRP A 238 16.44 0.21 -3.65
C TRP A 238 17.82 -0.20 -4.14
N VAL A 239 18.85 0.11 -3.33
CA VAL A 239 20.22 -0.33 -3.54
C VAL A 239 20.63 -1.18 -2.35
N ASP A 240 21.12 -2.38 -2.60
CA ASP A 240 21.64 -3.25 -1.57
C ASP A 240 23.12 -2.89 -1.28
N VAL A 241 23.38 -2.52 -0.04
CA VAL A 241 24.72 -2.14 0.44
C VAL A 241 25.23 -3.06 1.56
N SER A 242 24.62 -4.27 1.69
CA SER A 242 25.00 -5.27 2.71
C SER A 242 26.29 -6.04 2.40
#